data_25d7e3f3b9c0e684b74a35d24063c6b1
#
_entry.id   25d7e3f3b9c0e684b74a35d24063c6b1
#
_cell.length_a   1.000
_cell.length_b   1.000
_cell.length_c   1.000
_cell.angle_alpha   90.00
_cell.angle_beta   90.00
_cell.angle_gamma   90.00
#
_symmetry.space_group_name_H-M   'P 1'
#
loop_
_entity.id
_entity.type
_entity.pdbx_description
1 polymer ?
#
loop_
_entity_poly.entity_id
_entity_poly.type
_entity_poly.pdbx_seq_one_letter_code
_entity_poly.pdbx_strand_id
1 'polypeptide(L)'
;MIYSIVVWGFDTDNDYQHDCDLIKAKSFKEAFEYTINYNWEGWTFTKIEIEILQENQYIIQYHDNCTNENDLFSCKADSELDAKIKFRLCNDFSDTKRYEIISVKGLKN
;
A
#
# COMPACT_ATOMS: atom_id res chain seq x y z
N MET A 1 8.71 -8.62 10.63
CA MET A 1 7.72 -8.90 9.58
C MET A 1 7.28 -7.59 8.94
N ILE A 2 6.90 -7.63 7.70
CA ILE A 2 6.39 -6.46 6.98
C ILE A 2 4.89 -6.63 6.78
N TYR A 3 4.12 -5.59 7.10
CA TYR A 3 2.68 -5.56 6.92
C TYR A 3 2.31 -4.49 5.91
N SER A 4 1.38 -4.83 5.01
CA SER A 4 0.74 -3.85 4.14
C SER A 4 -0.52 -3.35 4.82
N ILE A 5 -0.68 -2.03 4.86
CA ILE A 5 -1.78 -1.39 5.56
C ILE A 5 -2.48 -0.43 4.63
N VAL A 6 -3.79 -0.56 4.55
CA VAL A 6 -4.65 0.36 3.81
C VAL A 6 -5.65 0.94 4.78
N VAL A 7 -5.83 2.25 4.77
CA VAL A 7 -6.72 2.97 5.67
C VAL A 7 -7.69 3.84 4.89
N TRP A 8 -8.90 3.93 5.42
CA TRP A 8 -9.94 4.86 4.96
C TRP A 8 -10.43 5.66 6.16
N GLY A 9 -10.64 6.94 5.97
CA GLY A 9 -11.14 7.77 7.04
C GLY A 9 -10.98 9.26 6.78
N PHE A 10 -11.20 10.03 7.84
CA PHE A 10 -11.06 11.48 7.82
C PHE A 10 -9.73 11.88 8.42
N ASP A 11 -8.95 12.69 7.69
CA ASP A 11 -7.66 13.19 8.17
C ASP A 11 -7.84 14.31 9.21
N THR A 12 -6.73 14.94 9.62
CA THR A 12 -6.75 16.00 10.62
C THR A 12 -7.47 17.27 10.16
N ASP A 13 -7.62 17.45 8.85
CA ASP A 13 -8.38 18.56 8.25
C ASP A 13 -9.85 18.19 8.02
N ASN A 14 -10.27 17.01 8.50
CA ASN A 14 -11.61 16.46 8.34
C ASN A 14 -11.99 16.17 6.89
N ASP A 15 -11.00 15.93 6.04
CA ASP A 15 -11.19 15.48 4.66
C ASP A 15 -11.15 13.95 4.58
N TYR A 16 -12.08 13.36 3.84
CA TYR A 16 -12.10 11.92 3.64
C TYR A 16 -10.95 11.49 2.75
N GLN A 17 -10.12 10.57 3.24
CA GLN A 17 -8.92 10.11 2.58
C GLN A 17 -8.84 8.58 2.55
N HIS A 18 -8.09 8.11 1.57
CA HIS A 18 -7.68 6.72 1.41
C HIS A 18 -6.17 6.71 1.25
N ASP A 19 -5.47 6.01 2.12
CA ASP A 19 -4.01 5.95 2.10
C ASP A 19 -3.50 4.55 2.40
N CYS A 20 -2.24 4.30 2.11
CA CYS A 20 -1.63 3.00 2.30
C CYS A 20 -0.13 3.13 2.60
N ASP A 21 0.42 2.13 3.31
CA ASP A 21 1.84 2.08 3.61
C ASP A 21 2.29 0.65 3.92
N LEU A 22 3.61 0.45 3.92
CA LEU A 22 4.25 -0.77 4.40
C LEU A 22 4.91 -0.48 5.74
N ILE A 23 4.57 -1.27 6.75
CA ILE A 23 5.05 -1.08 8.11
C ILE A 23 5.80 -2.33 8.58
N LYS A 24 7.00 -2.13 9.10
CA LYS A 24 7.77 -3.19 9.75
C LYS A 24 7.39 -3.27 11.21
N ALA A 25 6.92 -4.42 11.65
CA ALA A 25 6.49 -4.66 13.02
C ALA A 25 6.74 -6.10 13.44
N LYS A 26 6.76 -6.36 14.75
CA LYS A 26 6.97 -7.70 15.30
C LYS A 26 5.70 -8.54 15.31
N SER A 27 4.54 -7.89 15.30
CA SER A 27 3.24 -8.53 15.37
C SER A 27 2.17 -7.68 14.69
N PHE A 28 1.05 -8.30 14.41
CA PHE A 28 -0.14 -7.62 13.91
C PHE A 28 -0.59 -6.49 14.86
N LYS A 29 -0.58 -6.76 16.17
CA LYS A 29 -0.95 -5.76 17.19
C LYS A 29 -0.04 -4.54 17.12
N GLU A 30 1.28 -4.73 17.02
CA GLU A 30 2.24 -3.65 16.91
C GLU A 30 2.02 -2.84 15.62
N ALA A 31 1.77 -3.52 14.50
CA ALA A 31 1.46 -2.85 13.22
C ALA A 31 0.20 -2.00 13.33
N PHE A 32 -0.85 -2.52 13.97
CA PHE A 32 -2.10 -1.80 14.19
C PHE A 32 -1.89 -0.58 15.09
N GLU A 33 -1.18 -0.73 16.20
CA GLU A 33 -0.88 0.38 17.12
C GLU A 33 -0.05 1.48 16.44
N TYR A 34 0.92 1.09 15.61
CA TYR A 34 1.71 2.05 14.84
C TYR A 34 0.84 2.81 13.84
N THR A 35 -0.11 2.13 13.20
CA THR A 35 -1.04 2.74 12.25
C THR A 35 -1.84 3.87 12.90
N ILE A 36 -2.46 3.62 14.05
CA ILE A 36 -3.37 4.58 14.68
C ILE A 36 -2.64 5.66 15.48
N ASN A 37 -1.46 5.36 16.03
CA ASN A 37 -0.76 6.28 16.95
C ASN A 37 0.34 7.11 16.28
N TYR A 38 0.87 6.68 15.14
CA TYR A 38 2.01 7.33 14.50
C TYR A 38 1.78 7.65 13.04
N ASN A 39 1.53 6.64 12.21
CA ASN A 39 1.54 6.82 10.77
C ASN A 39 0.37 7.70 10.28
N TRP A 40 -0.81 7.48 10.85
CA TRP A 40 -2.00 8.29 10.57
C TRP A 40 -2.59 8.85 11.87
N GLU A 41 -1.73 9.44 12.68
CA GLU A 41 -2.13 10.06 13.93
C GLU A 41 -3.18 11.15 13.69
N GLY A 42 -4.22 11.14 14.52
CA GLY A 42 -5.29 12.12 14.45
C GLY A 42 -6.39 11.84 13.43
N TRP A 43 -6.25 10.76 12.65
CA TRP A 43 -7.32 10.34 11.73
C TRP A 43 -8.48 9.70 12.46
N THR A 44 -9.69 9.87 11.90
CA THR A 44 -10.87 9.10 12.29
C THR A 44 -11.10 8.02 11.24
N PHE A 45 -10.75 6.78 11.57
CA PHE A 45 -10.80 5.66 10.63
C PHE A 45 -12.22 5.13 10.45
N THR A 46 -12.60 4.88 9.19
CA THR A 46 -13.81 4.14 8.84
C THR A 46 -13.50 2.68 8.51
N LYS A 47 -12.29 2.41 8.03
CA LYS A 47 -11.82 1.06 7.70
C LYS A 47 -10.30 0.99 7.75
N ILE A 48 -9.78 -0.13 8.26
CA ILE A 48 -8.34 -0.46 8.23
C ILE A 48 -8.21 -1.90 7.78
N GLU A 49 -7.38 -2.12 6.74
CA GLU A 49 -6.99 -3.46 6.30
C GLU A 49 -5.50 -3.65 6.54
N ILE A 50 -5.14 -4.77 7.19
CA ILE A 50 -3.75 -5.11 7.50
C ILE A 50 -3.50 -6.54 7.03
N GLU A 51 -2.48 -6.72 6.18
CA GLU A 51 -2.06 -8.03 5.68
C GLU A 51 -0.56 -8.20 5.87
N ILE A 52 -0.15 -9.41 6.21
CA ILE A 52 1.28 -9.76 6.28
C ILE A 52 1.83 -9.94 4.86
N LEU A 53 3.00 -9.36 4.59
CA LEU A 53 3.69 -9.56 3.33
C LEU A 53 4.37 -10.91 3.32
N GLN A 54 4.05 -11.74 2.34
CA GLN A 54 4.59 -13.08 2.18
C GLN A 54 5.89 -13.08 1.37
N GLU A 55 6.66 -14.16 1.52
CA GLU A 55 7.88 -14.39 0.77
C GLU A 55 7.62 -14.39 -0.75
N ASN A 56 8.54 -13.78 -1.52
CA ASN A 56 8.42 -13.57 -2.97
C ASN A 56 7.19 -12.75 -3.40
N GLN A 57 6.55 -12.11 -2.47
CA GLN A 57 5.47 -11.18 -2.76
C GLN A 57 6.02 -9.77 -2.87
N TYR A 58 5.58 -9.06 -3.89
CA TYR A 58 5.91 -7.65 -4.10
C TYR A 58 4.66 -6.81 -3.98
N ILE A 59 4.84 -5.64 -3.38
CA ILE A 59 3.79 -4.63 -3.27
C ILE A 59 4.22 -3.42 -4.09
N ILE A 60 3.38 -3.03 -5.04
CA ILE A 60 3.55 -1.80 -5.79
C ILE A 60 2.59 -0.77 -5.23
N GLN A 61 3.14 0.33 -4.73
CA GLN A 61 2.36 1.48 -4.36
C GLN A 61 2.28 2.39 -5.58
N TYR A 62 1.07 2.75 -5.96
CA TYR A 62 0.84 3.59 -7.13
C TYR A 62 -0.15 4.70 -6.83
N HIS A 63 -0.08 5.75 -7.62
CA HIS A 63 -1.01 6.87 -7.59
C HIS A 63 -1.91 6.83 -8.81
N ASP A 64 -3.22 6.93 -8.61
CA ASP A 64 -4.21 7.06 -9.67
C ASP A 64 -4.49 8.54 -9.90
N ASN A 65 -4.02 9.08 -11.02
CA ASN A 65 -4.17 10.49 -11.37
C ASN A 65 -5.62 10.88 -11.72
N CYS A 66 -6.49 9.91 -12.00
CA CYS A 66 -7.90 10.20 -12.25
C CYS A 66 -8.68 10.42 -10.96
N THR A 67 -8.44 9.60 -9.96
CA THR A 67 -9.13 9.66 -8.66
C THR A 67 -8.35 10.44 -7.62
N ASN A 68 -7.08 10.73 -7.90
CA ASN A 68 -6.12 11.36 -7.00
C ASN A 68 -5.94 10.56 -5.70
N GLU A 69 -5.94 9.25 -5.81
CA GLU A 69 -5.78 8.31 -4.69
C GLU A 69 -4.54 7.45 -4.84
N ASN A 70 -3.95 7.08 -3.71
CA ASN A 70 -2.88 6.08 -3.64
C ASN A 70 -3.47 4.72 -3.31
N ASP A 71 -2.95 3.68 -3.94
CA ASP A 71 -3.41 2.32 -3.70
C ASP A 71 -2.25 1.33 -3.84
N LEU A 72 -2.52 0.07 -3.51
CA LEU A 72 -1.55 -0.99 -3.54
C LEU A 72 -1.96 -2.09 -4.52
N PHE A 73 -0.97 -2.59 -5.26
CA PHE A 73 -1.10 -3.79 -6.08
C PHE A 73 -0.10 -4.82 -5.56
N SER A 74 -0.55 -6.03 -5.31
CA SER A 74 0.33 -7.10 -4.86
C SER A 74 0.41 -8.22 -5.89
N CYS A 75 1.60 -8.79 -6.03
CA CYS A 75 1.82 -9.92 -6.91
C CYS A 75 3.01 -10.75 -6.44
N LYS A 76 3.07 -12.00 -6.90
CA LYS A 76 4.27 -12.82 -6.78
C LYS A 76 5.17 -12.56 -7.97
N ALA A 77 6.43 -12.30 -7.71
CA ALA A 77 7.40 -11.97 -8.75
C ALA A 77 8.81 -12.39 -8.32
N ASP A 78 9.70 -12.50 -9.29
CA ASP A 78 11.09 -12.90 -9.06
C ASP A 78 11.99 -11.71 -8.76
N SER A 79 11.54 -10.51 -9.08
CA SER A 79 12.31 -9.27 -8.91
C SER A 79 11.39 -8.05 -8.92
N GLU A 80 11.93 -6.89 -8.57
CA GLU A 80 11.20 -5.63 -8.68
C GLU A 80 10.79 -5.34 -10.13
N LEU A 81 11.69 -5.61 -11.07
CA LEU A 81 11.39 -5.42 -12.49
C LEU A 81 10.25 -6.33 -12.96
N ASP A 82 10.29 -7.60 -12.56
CA ASP A 82 9.23 -8.55 -12.88
C ASP A 82 7.88 -8.10 -12.30
N ALA A 83 7.89 -7.59 -11.07
CA ALA A 83 6.68 -7.04 -10.44
C ALA A 83 6.12 -5.85 -11.22
N LYS A 84 6.96 -4.93 -11.66
CA LYS A 84 6.55 -3.78 -12.48
C LYS A 84 5.95 -4.23 -13.81
N ILE A 85 6.56 -5.23 -14.45
CA ILE A 85 6.05 -5.79 -15.71
C ILE A 85 4.66 -6.39 -15.49
N LYS A 86 4.49 -7.19 -14.44
CA LYS A 86 3.18 -7.79 -14.13
C LYS A 86 2.13 -6.73 -13.84
N PHE A 87 2.49 -5.66 -13.15
CA PHE A 87 1.59 -4.53 -12.90
C PHE A 87 1.11 -3.90 -14.21
N ARG A 88 2.03 -3.61 -15.13
CA ARG A 88 1.72 -2.96 -16.40
C ARG A 88 0.99 -3.88 -17.39
N LEU A 89 1.20 -5.19 -17.30
CA LEU A 89 0.48 -6.16 -18.13
C LEU A 89 -0.95 -6.41 -17.64
N CYS A 90 -1.26 -6.07 -16.41
CA CYS A 90 -2.62 -6.07 -15.93
C CYS A 90 -3.41 -4.99 -16.69
N ASN A 91 -4.50 -5.36 -17.34
CA ASN A 91 -5.29 -4.43 -18.17
C ASN A 91 -5.75 -3.19 -17.39
N ASP A 92 -5.95 -3.33 -16.08
CA ASP A 92 -6.43 -2.24 -15.23
C ASP A 92 -5.36 -1.17 -14.99
N PHE A 93 -4.06 -1.49 -15.18
CA PHE A 93 -2.94 -0.61 -14.83
C PHE A 93 -1.98 -0.34 -15.99
N SER A 94 -2.41 -0.57 -17.22
CA SER A 94 -1.55 -0.38 -18.40
C SER A 94 -1.32 1.07 -18.78
N ASP A 95 -2.20 1.98 -18.37
CA ASP A 95 -2.06 3.40 -18.65
C ASP A 95 -1.03 4.05 -17.72
N THR A 96 0.17 4.29 -18.25
CA THR A 96 1.29 4.86 -17.49
C THR A 96 1.09 6.32 -17.10
N LYS A 97 0.21 7.05 -17.78
CA LYS A 97 -0.12 8.43 -17.42
C LYS A 97 -1.11 8.50 -16.29
N ARG A 98 -2.03 7.55 -16.23
CA ARG A 98 -3.01 7.46 -15.15
C ARG A 98 -2.41 6.89 -13.88
N TYR A 99 -1.69 5.78 -14.00
CA TYR A 99 -1.17 5.03 -12.86
C TYR A 99 0.34 5.21 -12.72
N GLU A 100 0.76 6.04 -11.78
CA GLU A 100 2.18 6.26 -11.48
C GLU A 100 2.65 5.34 -10.37
N ILE A 101 3.75 4.62 -10.61
CA ILE A 101 4.39 3.81 -9.58
C ILE A 101 5.15 4.72 -8.63
N ILE A 102 4.80 4.66 -7.34
CA ILE A 102 5.48 5.41 -6.28
C ILE A 102 6.64 4.58 -5.73
N SER A 103 6.41 3.31 -5.44
CA SER A 103 7.43 2.41 -4.90
C SER A 103 7.12 0.96 -5.22
N VAL A 104 8.17 0.15 -5.22
CA VAL A 104 8.07 -1.31 -5.31
C VAL A 104 8.87 -1.89 -4.16
N LYS A 105 8.23 -2.72 -3.34
CA LYS A 105 8.87 -3.35 -2.19
C LYS A 105 8.51 -4.82 -2.13
N GLY A 106 9.47 -5.63 -1.71
CA GLY A 106 9.29 -7.05 -1.52
C GLY A 106 10.09 -7.55 -0.35
N LEU A 107 9.78 -8.77 0.11
CA LEU A 107 10.61 -9.47 1.06
C LEU A 107 11.77 -10.14 0.30
N LYS A 108 12.97 -9.83 0.72
CA LYS A 108 14.16 -10.52 0.23
C LYS A 108 14.42 -11.75 1.10
N ASN A 109 14.69 -12.82 0.44
CA ASN A 109 15.13 -14.05 1.12
C ASN A 109 16.60 -13.96 1.51
#